data_6184e218855c0ff7a1d76d1e8fff2d56
#
_entry.id   6184e218855c0ff7a1d76d1e8fff2d56
#
_cell.length_a   1.000
_cell.length_b   1.000
_cell.length_c   1.000
_cell.angle_alpha   90.00
_cell.angle_beta   90.00
_cell.angle_gamma   90.00
#
_symmetry.space_group_name_H-M   'P 1'
#
loop_
_entity.id
_entity.type
_entity.pdbx_description
1 polymer ?
#
loop_
_entity_poly.entity_id
_entity_poly.type
_entity_poly.pdbx_seq_one_letter_code
_entity_poly.pdbx_strand_id
1 'polypeptide(L)'
;MDLRLEVRALVEYIALPGIAAVLPWRWSMAVFRRLARWQWLYQPEWPGALATAKRYLAIDDEAAFARDFRLTRLIDHADLYLTWFRSRRRYLARHVEVRGTWPAAGQVLVGVFFHVGPGFWGVHSLRLAGHSSAVLAGHYSRRSMGDAYLGWYYGVARLKTLQWASGRPLIFSPGTLAKAQQELDAQHGVIGTPDVPPEITRYSQPVQLLHRPAQLPAGLIEIARRGNAQVVIYDTQVDLATGRRVLSIGAPLDPNDQALLAHVAERFETLLREQPSAFSLWSFADSYFRV
;
A
#
# COMPACT_ATOMS: atom_id res chain seq x y z
N MET A 1 -30.43 -1.81 -0.42
CA MET A 1 -29.27 -1.41 -1.26
C MET A 1 -29.39 0.09 -1.49
N ASP A 2 -28.41 0.87 -1.06
CA ASP A 2 -28.40 2.31 -1.35
C ASP A 2 -27.81 2.54 -2.77
N LEU A 3 -28.65 2.93 -3.69
CA LEU A 3 -28.27 3.14 -5.10
C LEU A 3 -27.16 4.21 -5.24
N ARG A 4 -27.16 5.22 -4.37
CA ARG A 4 -26.14 6.29 -4.41
C ARG A 4 -24.75 5.75 -4.09
N LEU A 5 -24.66 4.84 -3.11
CA LEU A 5 -23.40 4.18 -2.74
C LEU A 5 -22.91 3.26 -3.87
N GLU A 6 -23.81 2.52 -4.51
CA GLU A 6 -23.45 1.65 -5.63
C GLU A 6 -22.97 2.44 -6.85
N VAL A 7 -23.69 3.51 -7.23
CA VAL A 7 -23.28 4.40 -8.33
C VAL A 7 -21.91 5.02 -8.03
N ARG A 8 -21.68 5.44 -6.80
CA ARG A 8 -20.40 5.98 -6.38
C ARG A 8 -19.30 4.93 -6.49
N ALA A 9 -19.50 3.73 -5.96
CA ALA A 9 -18.54 2.64 -6.05
C ALA A 9 -18.26 2.24 -7.51
N LEU A 10 -19.30 2.21 -8.36
CA LEU A 10 -19.14 2.00 -9.81
C LEU A 10 -18.20 3.05 -10.43
N VAL A 11 -18.42 4.31 -10.11
CA VAL A 11 -17.65 5.40 -10.68
C VAL A 11 -16.21 5.39 -10.14
N GLU A 12 -16.03 5.38 -8.81
CA GLU A 12 -14.73 5.56 -8.14
C GLU A 12 -13.81 4.34 -8.26
N TYR A 13 -14.36 3.12 -8.29
CA TYR A 13 -13.54 1.90 -8.30
C TYR A 13 -13.52 1.18 -9.65
N ILE A 14 -14.50 1.39 -10.51
CA ILE A 14 -14.64 0.62 -11.76
C ILE A 14 -14.52 1.52 -12.99
N ALA A 15 -15.47 2.45 -13.19
CA ALA A 15 -15.56 3.17 -14.45
C ALA A 15 -14.35 4.10 -14.71
N LEU A 16 -14.03 4.97 -13.74
CA LEU A 16 -12.94 5.94 -13.92
C LEU A 16 -11.56 5.27 -13.93
N PRO A 17 -11.19 4.42 -12.95
CA PRO A 17 -9.91 3.73 -13.00
C PRO A 17 -9.80 2.75 -14.18
N GLY A 18 -10.92 2.12 -14.58
CA GLY A 18 -11.00 1.20 -15.72
C GLY A 18 -10.63 1.83 -17.07
N ILE A 19 -10.68 3.16 -17.19
CA ILE A 19 -10.21 3.89 -18.39
C ILE A 19 -8.76 3.50 -18.74
N ALA A 20 -7.92 3.22 -17.73
CA ALA A 20 -6.53 2.80 -17.93
C ALA A 20 -6.39 1.44 -18.64
N ALA A 21 -7.42 0.59 -18.63
CA ALA A 21 -7.41 -0.67 -19.35
C ALA A 21 -7.44 -0.45 -20.88
N VAL A 22 -8.17 0.58 -21.34
CA VAL A 22 -8.43 0.81 -22.77
C VAL A 22 -7.55 1.91 -23.35
N LEU A 23 -7.30 3.00 -22.64
CA LEU A 23 -6.49 4.11 -23.13
C LEU A 23 -4.99 3.90 -22.90
N PRO A 24 -4.12 4.46 -23.77
CA PRO A 24 -2.70 4.61 -23.46
C PRO A 24 -2.50 5.39 -22.16
N TRP A 25 -1.49 4.99 -21.35
CA TRP A 25 -1.28 5.56 -20.03
C TRP A 25 -1.22 7.11 -20.00
N ARG A 26 -0.54 7.72 -20.97
CA ARG A 26 -0.47 9.19 -21.07
C ARG A 26 -1.85 9.87 -21.18
N TRP A 27 -2.78 9.24 -21.89
CA TRP A 27 -4.14 9.74 -22.05
C TRP A 27 -4.97 9.51 -20.78
N SER A 28 -4.83 8.33 -20.17
CA SER A 28 -5.45 8.04 -18.87
C SER A 28 -5.02 9.06 -17.81
N MET A 29 -3.74 9.40 -17.75
CA MET A 29 -3.21 10.41 -16.83
C MET A 29 -3.76 11.81 -17.11
N ALA A 30 -3.92 12.21 -18.36
CA ALA A 30 -4.53 13.51 -18.69
C ALA A 30 -5.98 13.58 -18.20
N VAL A 31 -6.74 12.50 -18.40
CA VAL A 31 -8.12 12.36 -17.90
C VAL A 31 -8.13 12.37 -16.37
N PHE A 32 -7.30 11.58 -15.69
CA PHE A 32 -7.24 11.49 -14.23
C PHE A 32 -6.90 12.82 -13.57
N ARG A 33 -5.96 13.59 -14.12
CA ARG A 33 -5.65 14.94 -13.62
C ARG A 33 -6.84 15.89 -13.73
N ARG A 34 -7.64 15.78 -14.79
CA ARG A 34 -8.86 16.57 -14.93
C ARG A 34 -9.90 16.14 -13.91
N LEU A 35 -10.12 14.83 -13.78
CA LEU A 35 -11.07 14.24 -12.83
C LEU A 35 -10.70 14.50 -11.37
N ALA A 36 -9.41 14.52 -11.03
CA ALA A 36 -8.93 14.79 -9.68
C ALA A 36 -9.29 16.20 -9.17
N ARG A 37 -9.73 17.11 -10.05
CA ARG A 37 -10.29 18.42 -9.67
C ARG A 37 -11.73 18.34 -9.16
N TRP A 38 -12.43 17.22 -9.39
CA TRP A 38 -13.81 17.04 -8.96
C TRP A 38 -13.87 16.72 -7.46
N GLN A 39 -14.38 17.66 -6.68
CA GLN A 39 -14.35 17.59 -5.21
C GLN A 39 -15.18 16.42 -4.63
N TRP A 40 -16.17 15.92 -5.36
CA TRP A 40 -17.01 14.81 -4.92
C TRP A 40 -16.31 13.43 -5.00
N LEU A 41 -15.24 13.29 -5.79
CA LEU A 41 -14.48 12.04 -5.86
C LEU A 41 -13.80 11.75 -4.52
N TYR A 42 -13.97 10.53 -4.02
CA TYR A 42 -13.44 10.07 -2.73
C TYR A 42 -13.78 11.00 -1.57
N GLN A 43 -14.94 11.65 -1.63
CA GLN A 43 -15.33 12.70 -0.69
C GLN A 43 -15.39 12.27 0.77
N PRO A 44 -15.79 11.06 1.20
CA PRO A 44 -15.67 10.71 2.61
C PRO A 44 -14.22 10.56 3.07
N GLU A 45 -13.30 10.25 2.16
CA GLU A 45 -11.92 9.91 2.51
C GLU A 45 -11.03 11.15 2.62
N TRP A 46 -10.97 11.98 1.57
CA TRP A 46 -9.99 13.06 1.50
C TRP A 46 -10.19 14.19 2.52
N PRO A 47 -11.41 14.62 2.92
CA PRO A 47 -11.54 15.67 3.93
C PRO A 47 -11.07 15.21 5.30
N GLY A 48 -11.39 13.95 5.66
CA GLY A 48 -10.90 13.34 6.90
C GLY A 48 -9.38 13.15 6.88
N ALA A 49 -8.82 12.71 5.75
CA ALA A 49 -7.38 12.58 5.56
C ALA A 49 -6.67 13.93 5.73
N LEU A 50 -7.16 14.98 5.08
CA LEU A 50 -6.60 16.33 5.21
C LEU A 50 -6.67 16.85 6.65
N ALA A 51 -7.84 16.74 7.28
CA ALA A 51 -8.04 17.19 8.66
C ALA A 51 -7.10 16.49 9.63
N THR A 52 -6.85 15.20 9.44
CA THR A 52 -5.92 14.43 10.27
C THR A 52 -4.46 14.77 9.92
N ALA A 53 -4.10 14.83 8.64
CA ALA A 53 -2.73 15.17 8.22
C ALA A 53 -2.28 16.53 8.80
N LYS A 54 -3.14 17.53 8.81
CA LYS A 54 -2.88 18.86 9.40
C LYS A 54 -2.56 18.84 10.90
N ARG A 55 -2.94 17.80 11.64
CA ARG A 55 -2.57 17.68 13.06
C ARG A 55 -1.12 17.27 13.26
N TYR A 56 -0.53 16.67 12.27
CA TYR A 56 0.80 16.05 12.34
C TYR A 56 1.82 16.68 11.40
N LEU A 57 1.36 17.27 10.30
CA LEU A 57 2.20 17.88 9.27
C LEU A 57 1.73 19.30 8.94
N ALA A 58 2.66 20.15 8.55
CA ALA A 58 2.34 21.42 7.91
C ALA A 58 1.85 21.16 6.48
N ILE A 59 0.59 21.46 6.19
CA ILE A 59 -0.02 21.35 4.87
C ILE A 59 -0.37 22.77 4.41
N ASP A 60 0.51 23.35 3.61
CA ASP A 60 0.38 24.76 3.19
C ASP A 60 -0.66 24.93 2.07
N ASP A 61 -0.79 23.95 1.16
CA ASP A 61 -1.77 23.97 0.06
C ASP A 61 -2.77 22.80 0.22
N GLU A 62 -3.89 23.09 0.90
CA GLU A 62 -4.97 22.13 1.11
C GLU A 62 -5.64 21.71 -0.20
N ALA A 63 -5.73 22.62 -1.17
CA ALA A 63 -6.34 22.30 -2.47
C ALA A 63 -5.46 21.37 -3.29
N ALA A 64 -4.14 21.56 -3.23
CA ALA A 64 -3.17 20.63 -3.81
C ALA A 64 -3.24 19.26 -3.12
N PHE A 65 -3.21 19.22 -1.77
CA PHE A 65 -3.36 17.96 -1.03
C PHE A 65 -4.61 17.19 -1.47
N ALA A 66 -5.77 17.83 -1.48
CA ALA A 66 -7.03 17.21 -1.84
C ALA A 66 -7.05 16.70 -3.29
N ARG A 67 -6.51 17.48 -4.24
CA ARG A 67 -6.36 17.09 -5.65
C ARG A 67 -5.41 15.88 -5.79
N ASP A 68 -4.28 15.93 -5.13
CA ASP A 68 -3.23 14.92 -5.25
C ASP A 68 -3.64 13.62 -4.55
N PHE A 69 -4.41 13.70 -3.44
CA PHE A 69 -5.07 12.55 -2.83
C PHE A 69 -5.98 11.83 -3.84
N ARG A 70 -6.90 12.56 -4.46
CA ARG A 70 -7.82 11.99 -5.45
C ARG A 70 -7.09 11.40 -6.66
N LEU A 71 -6.05 12.08 -7.13
CA LEU A 71 -5.23 11.60 -8.25
C LEU A 71 -4.50 10.30 -7.90
N THR A 72 -3.89 10.23 -6.72
CA THR A 72 -3.21 9.03 -6.22
C THR A 72 -4.19 7.86 -6.09
N ARG A 73 -5.41 8.10 -5.57
CA ARG A 73 -6.46 7.07 -5.47
C ARG A 73 -6.87 6.55 -6.85
N LEU A 74 -7.09 7.44 -7.83
CA LEU A 74 -7.39 7.03 -9.21
C LEU A 74 -6.29 6.16 -9.81
N ILE A 75 -5.03 6.53 -9.59
CA ILE A 75 -3.87 5.78 -10.07
C ILE A 75 -3.77 4.41 -9.39
N ASP A 76 -3.91 4.36 -8.07
CA ASP A 76 -3.86 3.11 -7.30
C ASP A 76 -4.97 2.14 -7.73
N HIS A 77 -6.19 2.64 -7.94
CA HIS A 77 -7.27 1.81 -8.44
C HIS A 77 -7.06 1.40 -9.90
N ALA A 78 -6.48 2.26 -10.74
CA ALA A 78 -6.16 1.93 -12.12
C ALA A 78 -5.10 0.83 -12.24
N ASP A 79 -4.20 0.69 -11.27
CA ASP A 79 -3.16 -0.34 -11.28
C ASP A 79 -3.74 -1.76 -11.24
N LEU A 80 -4.91 -1.96 -10.63
CA LEU A 80 -5.63 -3.24 -10.73
C LEU A 80 -5.93 -3.60 -12.19
N TYR A 81 -6.49 -2.66 -12.96
CA TYR A 81 -6.87 -2.87 -14.36
C TYR A 81 -5.65 -2.99 -15.26
N LEU A 82 -4.62 -2.20 -15.01
CA LEU A 82 -3.35 -2.31 -15.74
C LEU A 82 -2.71 -3.68 -15.53
N THR A 83 -2.79 -4.22 -14.32
CA THR A 83 -2.32 -5.56 -13.98
C THR A 83 -3.06 -6.65 -14.76
N TRP A 84 -4.35 -6.50 -15.00
CA TRP A 84 -5.16 -7.48 -15.74
C TRP A 84 -5.02 -7.38 -17.25
N PHE A 85 -4.96 -6.15 -17.79
CA PHE A 85 -5.09 -5.92 -19.22
C PHE A 85 -3.77 -5.54 -19.91
N ARG A 86 -2.67 -5.39 -19.17
CA ARG A 86 -1.36 -5.06 -19.75
C ARG A 86 -0.31 -6.13 -19.39
N SER A 87 0.67 -6.30 -20.26
CA SER A 87 1.83 -7.13 -19.96
C SER A 87 2.60 -6.52 -18.78
N ARG A 88 2.61 -7.21 -17.63
CA ARG A 88 3.27 -6.75 -16.40
C ARG A 88 4.75 -6.43 -16.62
N ARG A 89 5.48 -7.34 -17.27
CA ARG A 89 6.91 -7.14 -17.57
C ARG A 89 7.15 -5.89 -18.41
N ARG A 90 6.35 -5.69 -19.46
CA ARG A 90 6.47 -4.51 -20.34
C ARG A 90 6.03 -3.23 -19.61
N TYR A 91 5.01 -3.32 -18.77
CA TYR A 91 4.54 -2.17 -18.03
C TYR A 91 5.55 -1.73 -16.98
N LEU A 92 6.11 -2.66 -16.20
CA LEU A 92 7.20 -2.39 -15.25
C LEU A 92 8.38 -1.72 -15.96
N ALA A 93 8.88 -2.29 -17.04
CA ALA A 93 10.01 -1.74 -17.78
C ALA A 93 9.78 -0.32 -18.33
N ARG A 94 8.53 0.04 -18.66
CA ARG A 94 8.22 1.31 -19.30
C ARG A 94 7.73 2.41 -18.34
N HIS A 95 7.00 2.03 -17.31
CA HIS A 95 6.24 2.94 -16.46
C HIS A 95 6.58 2.90 -14.98
N VAL A 96 7.51 2.02 -14.59
CA VAL A 96 8.01 1.92 -13.22
C VAL A 96 9.51 2.15 -13.24
N GLU A 97 9.97 3.16 -12.53
CA GLU A 97 11.37 3.35 -12.22
C GLU A 97 11.71 2.51 -11.00
N VAL A 98 12.69 1.62 -11.11
CA VAL A 98 13.13 0.78 -10.00
C VAL A 98 14.45 1.33 -9.46
N ARG A 99 14.48 1.66 -8.19
CA ARG A 99 15.65 2.12 -7.44
C ARG A 99 16.02 1.06 -6.42
N GLY A 100 17.24 0.59 -6.44
CA GLY A 100 17.70 -0.54 -5.65
C GLY A 100 17.45 -1.89 -6.34
N THR A 101 17.73 -2.97 -5.65
CA THR A 101 17.64 -4.33 -6.17
C THR A 101 17.07 -5.27 -5.11
N TRP A 102 16.24 -6.22 -5.56
CA TRP A 102 15.81 -7.31 -4.67
C TRP A 102 16.98 -8.22 -4.33
N PRO A 103 16.97 -8.89 -3.17
CA PRO A 103 17.91 -9.96 -2.85
C PRO A 103 17.93 -11.04 -3.95
N ALA A 104 18.97 -11.86 -3.96
CA ALA A 104 19.07 -12.94 -4.94
C ALA A 104 17.87 -13.92 -4.80
N ALA A 105 17.39 -14.43 -5.94
CA ALA A 105 16.33 -15.44 -5.95
C ALA A 105 16.70 -16.64 -5.07
N GLY A 106 15.73 -17.15 -4.30
CA GLY A 106 15.93 -18.22 -3.34
C GLY A 106 16.32 -17.76 -1.93
N GLN A 107 16.64 -16.48 -1.72
CA GLN A 107 16.76 -15.95 -0.37
C GLN A 107 15.39 -15.69 0.21
N VAL A 108 15.15 -16.17 1.43
CA VAL A 108 13.89 -15.94 2.15
C VAL A 108 13.91 -14.52 2.74
N LEU A 109 12.85 -13.78 2.50
CA LEU A 109 12.75 -12.40 2.96
C LEU A 109 11.38 -12.08 3.57
N VAL A 110 11.37 -11.11 4.45
CA VAL A 110 10.17 -10.41 4.91
C VAL A 110 10.16 -9.02 4.28
N GLY A 111 9.21 -8.78 3.41
CA GLY A 111 9.01 -7.48 2.77
C GLY A 111 8.13 -6.57 3.61
N VAL A 112 8.60 -5.38 3.88
CA VAL A 112 7.86 -4.33 4.60
C VAL A 112 7.53 -3.22 3.63
N PHE A 113 6.24 -2.92 3.46
CA PHE A 113 5.80 -1.79 2.65
C PHE A 113 4.71 -0.98 3.37
N PHE A 114 4.23 0.11 2.77
CA PHE A 114 3.32 1.05 3.43
C PHE A 114 2.11 1.34 2.54
N HIS A 115 0.99 1.74 3.15
CA HIS A 115 -0.19 2.23 2.43
C HIS A 115 0.01 3.67 1.90
N VAL A 116 1.22 3.97 1.43
CA VAL A 116 1.60 5.23 0.79
C VAL A 116 1.79 4.97 -0.70
N GLY A 117 0.84 5.46 -1.52
CA GLY A 117 0.84 5.22 -2.96
C GLY A 117 0.42 3.80 -3.37
N PRO A 118 0.60 3.45 -4.67
CA PRO A 118 0.10 2.19 -5.24
C PRO A 118 1.07 1.02 -5.02
N GLY A 119 0.66 0.01 -4.26
CA GLY A 119 1.52 -1.11 -3.86
C GLY A 119 1.69 -2.27 -4.85
N PHE A 120 0.80 -2.42 -5.85
CA PHE A 120 0.79 -3.60 -6.74
C PHE A 120 2.10 -3.85 -7.48
N TRP A 121 2.75 -2.79 -7.98
CA TRP A 121 3.95 -2.91 -8.81
C TRP A 121 5.17 -3.36 -8.02
N GLY A 122 5.25 -3.06 -6.72
CA GLY A 122 6.26 -3.60 -5.82
C GLY A 122 6.15 -5.13 -5.73
N VAL A 123 4.94 -5.65 -5.51
CA VAL A 123 4.67 -7.09 -5.45
C VAL A 123 4.98 -7.79 -6.79
N HIS A 124 4.58 -7.20 -7.92
CA HIS A 124 4.93 -7.74 -9.24
C HIS A 124 6.43 -7.71 -9.51
N SER A 125 7.13 -6.65 -9.11
CA SER A 125 8.58 -6.56 -9.24
C SER A 125 9.28 -7.65 -8.44
N LEU A 126 8.89 -7.86 -7.19
CA LEU A 126 9.39 -8.92 -6.33
C LEU A 126 9.18 -10.31 -6.96
N ARG A 127 7.99 -10.56 -7.50
CA ARG A 127 7.68 -11.83 -8.18
C ARG A 127 8.53 -12.05 -9.44
N LEU A 128 8.76 -11.01 -10.23
CA LEU A 128 9.62 -11.07 -11.42
C LEU A 128 11.10 -11.23 -11.08
N ALA A 129 11.53 -10.82 -9.89
CA ALA A 129 12.86 -11.09 -9.35
C ALA A 129 13.03 -12.54 -8.84
N GLY A 130 11.98 -13.38 -8.94
CA GLY A 130 12.05 -14.80 -8.59
C GLY A 130 11.53 -15.13 -7.19
N HIS A 131 10.98 -14.17 -6.44
CA HIS A 131 10.44 -14.42 -5.10
C HIS A 131 8.94 -14.71 -5.13
N SER A 132 8.51 -15.77 -4.44
CA SER A 132 7.11 -16.02 -4.11
C SER A 132 6.89 -15.63 -2.65
N SER A 133 5.83 -14.84 -2.38
CA SER A 133 5.61 -14.34 -1.03
C SER A 133 4.15 -14.40 -0.64
N ALA A 134 3.86 -14.87 0.58
CA ALA A 134 2.54 -14.71 1.17
C ALA A 134 2.34 -13.27 1.63
N VAL A 135 1.12 -12.74 1.48
CA VAL A 135 0.81 -11.37 1.87
C VAL A 135 -0.07 -11.37 3.10
N LEU A 136 0.35 -10.63 4.14
CA LEU A 136 -0.52 -10.38 5.29
C LEU A 136 -1.62 -9.41 4.86
N ALA A 137 -2.87 -9.79 5.04
CA ALA A 137 -4.00 -9.00 4.58
C ALA A 137 -5.09 -8.90 5.65
N GLY A 138 -5.77 -7.76 5.68
CA GLY A 138 -6.99 -7.58 6.44
C GLY A 138 -8.19 -8.20 5.70
N HIS A 139 -9.21 -8.63 6.46
CA HIS A 139 -10.47 -9.05 5.89
C HIS A 139 -11.24 -7.85 5.32
N TYR A 140 -11.65 -7.95 4.07
CA TYR A 140 -12.61 -7.01 3.53
C TYR A 140 -14.04 -7.46 3.86
N SER A 141 -14.77 -6.61 4.55
CA SER A 141 -16.22 -6.71 4.70
C SER A 141 -16.91 -5.68 3.81
N ARG A 142 -18.21 -5.86 3.54
CA ARG A 142 -18.98 -4.83 2.85
C ARG A 142 -18.93 -3.50 3.60
N ARG A 143 -18.97 -3.55 4.95
CA ARG A 143 -18.90 -2.36 5.80
C ARG A 143 -17.57 -1.60 5.66
N SER A 144 -16.45 -2.30 5.54
CA SER A 144 -15.15 -1.65 5.31
C SER A 144 -15.01 -1.03 3.92
N MET A 145 -15.93 -1.36 3.00
CA MET A 145 -16.02 -0.81 1.65
C MET A 145 -17.21 0.15 1.47
N GLY A 146 -17.60 0.84 2.55
CA GLY A 146 -18.66 1.84 2.52
C GLY A 146 -20.07 1.28 2.32
N ASP A 147 -20.32 0.02 2.70
CA ASP A 147 -21.58 -0.71 2.56
C ASP A 147 -22.07 -0.94 1.11
N ALA A 148 -21.27 -0.55 0.11
CA ALA A 148 -21.56 -0.82 -1.29
C ALA A 148 -21.16 -2.25 -1.70
N TYR A 149 -22.03 -2.95 -2.43
CA TYR A 149 -21.72 -4.28 -2.97
C TYR A 149 -20.62 -4.22 -4.03
N LEU A 150 -20.70 -3.26 -4.95
CA LEU A 150 -19.67 -3.08 -5.98
C LEU A 150 -18.30 -2.76 -5.36
N GLY A 151 -18.27 -1.95 -4.30
CA GLY A 151 -17.04 -1.69 -3.54
C GLY A 151 -16.48 -2.97 -2.92
N TRP A 152 -17.34 -3.79 -2.32
CA TRP A 152 -16.91 -5.07 -1.75
C TRP A 152 -16.38 -6.04 -2.82
N TYR A 153 -17.08 -6.20 -3.96
CA TYR A 153 -16.60 -7.02 -5.07
C TYR A 153 -15.26 -6.54 -5.62
N TYR A 154 -15.10 -5.21 -5.74
CA TYR A 154 -13.83 -4.61 -6.10
C TYR A 154 -12.72 -4.96 -5.10
N GLY A 155 -12.97 -4.85 -3.80
CA GLY A 155 -12.03 -5.22 -2.75
C GLY A 155 -11.61 -6.69 -2.83
N VAL A 156 -12.58 -7.61 -3.03
CA VAL A 156 -12.30 -9.04 -3.22
C VAL A 156 -11.47 -9.28 -4.48
N ALA A 157 -11.78 -8.61 -5.58
CA ALA A 157 -11.01 -8.71 -6.82
C ALA A 157 -9.58 -8.21 -6.62
N ARG A 158 -9.38 -7.12 -5.88
CA ARG A 158 -8.09 -6.58 -5.51
C ARG A 158 -7.26 -7.57 -4.69
N LEU A 159 -7.85 -8.22 -3.67
CA LEU A 159 -7.18 -9.25 -2.88
C LEU A 159 -6.79 -10.47 -3.73
N LYS A 160 -7.69 -10.97 -4.58
CA LYS A 160 -7.39 -12.07 -5.49
C LYS A 160 -6.24 -11.73 -6.45
N THR A 161 -6.20 -10.50 -6.94
CA THR A 161 -5.11 -10.02 -7.80
C THR A 161 -3.80 -9.94 -7.04
N LEU A 162 -3.83 -9.49 -5.79
CA LEU A 162 -2.65 -9.44 -4.93
C LEU A 162 -2.09 -10.83 -4.67
N GLN A 163 -2.95 -11.81 -4.35
CA GLN A 163 -2.58 -13.21 -4.20
C GLN A 163 -1.93 -13.78 -5.47
N TRP A 164 -2.53 -13.49 -6.62
CA TRP A 164 -1.97 -13.92 -7.90
C TRP A 164 -0.63 -13.23 -8.22
N ALA A 165 -0.50 -11.94 -7.91
CA ALA A 165 0.73 -11.18 -8.10
C ALA A 165 1.87 -11.70 -7.25
N SER A 166 1.61 -12.03 -5.99
CA SER A 166 2.59 -12.52 -5.02
C SER A 166 2.97 -13.99 -5.22
N GLY A 167 2.09 -14.79 -5.83
CA GLY A 167 2.28 -16.20 -6.11
C GLY A 167 2.07 -17.15 -4.93
N ARG A 168 1.63 -16.61 -3.77
CA ARG A 168 1.30 -17.40 -2.57
C ARG A 168 -0.05 -16.93 -1.98
N PRO A 169 -0.66 -17.75 -1.09
CA PRO A 169 -1.91 -17.38 -0.42
C PRO A 169 -1.81 -16.08 0.38
N LEU A 170 -2.94 -15.41 0.55
CA LEU A 170 -3.07 -14.33 1.53
C LEU A 170 -3.21 -14.94 2.93
N ILE A 171 -2.55 -14.31 3.89
CA ILE A 171 -2.62 -14.71 5.30
C ILE A 171 -3.52 -13.73 6.05
N PHE A 172 -4.62 -14.23 6.58
CA PHE A 172 -5.57 -13.47 7.39
C PHE A 172 -5.46 -13.83 8.87
N SER A 173 -5.73 -12.86 9.76
CA SER A 173 -5.94 -13.12 11.18
C SER A 173 -7.21 -14.00 11.40
N PRO A 174 -7.26 -14.87 12.40
CA PRO A 174 -6.21 -15.18 13.38
C PRO A 174 -5.16 -16.18 12.86
N GLY A 175 -4.10 -16.35 13.67
CA GLY A 175 -3.06 -17.35 13.40
C GLY A 175 -2.00 -16.86 12.42
N THR A 176 -1.91 -15.55 12.19
CA THR A 176 -0.99 -14.91 11.23
C THR A 176 0.45 -15.35 11.42
N LEU A 177 0.96 -15.35 12.66
CA LEU A 177 2.35 -15.69 12.96
C LEU A 177 2.69 -17.13 12.57
N ALA A 178 1.84 -18.10 12.95
CA ALA A 178 2.08 -19.51 12.62
C ALA A 178 2.03 -19.77 11.10
N LYS A 179 1.07 -19.16 10.40
CA LYS A 179 0.94 -19.28 8.94
C LYS A 179 2.12 -18.62 8.21
N ALA A 180 2.57 -17.46 8.69
CA ALA A 180 3.74 -16.78 8.15
C ALA A 180 5.01 -17.62 8.34
N GLN A 181 5.18 -18.24 9.53
CA GLN A 181 6.30 -19.14 9.79
C GLN A 181 6.30 -20.33 8.84
N GLN A 182 5.14 -20.95 8.58
CA GLN A 182 5.02 -22.04 7.62
C GLN A 182 5.47 -21.65 6.20
N GLU A 183 5.19 -20.41 5.78
CA GLU A 183 5.66 -19.92 4.48
C GLU A 183 7.19 -19.72 4.46
N LEU A 184 7.77 -19.16 5.54
CA LEU A 184 9.21 -19.00 5.64
C LEU A 184 9.94 -20.35 5.69
N ASP A 185 9.40 -21.34 6.45
CA ASP A 185 9.95 -22.70 6.53
C ASP A 185 9.90 -23.40 5.17
N ALA A 186 8.88 -23.09 4.35
CA ALA A 186 8.75 -23.56 2.98
C ALA A 186 9.59 -22.74 1.96
N GLN A 187 10.50 -21.89 2.42
CA GLN A 187 11.38 -21.06 1.62
C GLN A 187 10.64 -20.03 0.75
N HIS A 188 9.49 -19.57 1.21
CA HIS A 188 8.74 -18.47 0.61
C HIS A 188 8.89 -17.19 1.45
N GLY A 189 8.80 -16.03 0.81
CA GLY A 189 8.78 -14.77 1.52
C GLY A 189 7.42 -14.47 2.19
N VAL A 190 7.42 -13.50 3.07
CA VAL A 190 6.21 -12.90 3.65
C VAL A 190 6.27 -11.40 3.44
N ILE A 191 5.18 -10.79 3.01
CA ILE A 191 5.07 -9.35 2.86
C ILE A 191 3.88 -8.79 3.64
N GLY A 192 4.04 -7.58 4.17
CA GLY A 192 2.96 -6.90 4.89
C GLY A 192 3.28 -5.45 5.19
N THR A 193 2.35 -4.81 5.87
CA THR A 193 2.40 -3.38 6.18
C THR A 193 2.38 -3.15 7.69
N PRO A 194 3.33 -2.38 8.24
CA PRO A 194 3.38 -2.03 9.67
C PRO A 194 2.54 -0.80 9.99
N ASP A 195 2.00 -0.12 9.00
CA ASP A 195 1.22 1.12 9.10
C ASP A 195 -0.29 0.88 9.24
N VAL A 196 -0.67 -0.24 9.83
CA VAL A 196 -2.04 -0.51 10.27
C VAL A 196 -2.26 -0.03 11.71
N PRO A 197 -3.52 0.22 12.13
CA PRO A 197 -3.79 0.64 13.51
C PRO A 197 -3.20 -0.30 14.55
N PRO A 198 -2.43 0.20 15.55
CA PRO A 198 -1.82 -0.64 16.59
C PRO A 198 -2.84 -1.49 17.36
N GLU A 199 -4.07 -1.01 17.52
CA GLU A 199 -5.13 -1.68 18.26
C GLU A 199 -5.59 -3.01 17.63
N ILE A 200 -5.40 -3.18 16.33
CA ILE A 200 -5.77 -4.43 15.63
C ILE A 200 -4.65 -5.49 15.70
N THR A 201 -3.52 -5.16 16.31
CA THR A 201 -2.37 -6.06 16.41
C THR A 201 -2.03 -6.36 17.86
N ARG A 202 -1.43 -7.54 18.11
CA ARG A 202 -0.95 -7.93 19.46
C ARG A 202 0.50 -7.51 19.71
N TYR A 203 1.22 -7.09 18.67
CA TYR A 203 2.64 -6.80 18.72
C TYR A 203 2.87 -5.38 18.20
N SER A 204 2.69 -4.40 19.08
CA SER A 204 3.08 -3.01 18.83
C SER A 204 4.20 -2.62 19.77
N GLN A 205 5.11 -1.79 19.29
CA GLN A 205 6.26 -1.31 20.06
C GLN A 205 6.39 0.21 19.93
N PRO A 206 6.95 0.86 20.97
CA PRO A 206 7.17 2.31 20.95
C PRO A 206 8.21 2.70 19.91
N VAL A 207 7.95 3.78 19.20
CA VAL A 207 8.84 4.42 18.23
C VAL A 207 8.73 5.94 18.32
N GLN A 208 9.62 6.64 17.66
CA GLN A 208 9.45 8.06 17.34
C GLN A 208 8.87 8.17 15.92
N LEU A 209 7.79 8.93 15.75
CA LEU A 209 7.18 9.20 14.44
C LEU A 209 6.73 10.65 14.40
N LEU A 210 7.17 11.41 13.39
CA LEU A 210 6.87 12.84 13.26
C LEU A 210 7.24 13.65 14.52
N HIS A 211 8.40 13.31 15.10
CA HIS A 211 8.94 13.89 16.36
C HIS A 211 8.02 13.71 17.58
N ARG A 212 7.17 12.69 17.59
CA ARG A 212 6.27 12.36 18.70
C ARG A 212 6.42 10.90 19.10
N PRO A 213 6.23 10.57 20.39
CA PRO A 213 6.07 9.17 20.80
C PRO A 213 4.91 8.54 20.05
N ALA A 214 5.12 7.34 19.53
CA ALA A 214 4.11 6.59 18.77
C ALA A 214 4.25 5.08 19.02
N GLN A 215 3.25 4.32 18.60
CA GLN A 215 3.25 2.87 18.60
C GLN A 215 3.15 2.38 17.16
N LEU A 216 4.05 1.47 16.74
CA LEU A 216 3.93 0.79 15.44
C LEU A 216 3.83 -0.73 15.61
N PRO A 217 3.02 -1.39 14.78
CA PRO A 217 2.98 -2.85 14.69
C PRO A 217 4.34 -3.45 14.35
N ALA A 218 4.86 -4.28 15.23
CA ALA A 218 6.16 -4.95 15.08
C ALA A 218 6.01 -6.44 14.66
N GLY A 219 4.81 -6.89 14.33
CA GLY A 219 4.54 -8.30 14.01
C GLY A 219 5.35 -8.82 12.83
N LEU A 220 5.63 -8.01 11.80
CA LEU A 220 6.48 -8.39 10.67
C LEU A 220 7.95 -8.60 11.09
N ILE A 221 8.45 -7.79 12.00
CA ILE A 221 9.80 -7.94 12.55
C ILE A 221 9.88 -9.22 13.38
N GLU A 222 8.87 -9.52 14.17
CA GLU A 222 8.79 -10.77 14.94
C GLU A 222 8.76 -12.00 14.01
N ILE A 223 8.02 -11.95 12.91
CA ILE A 223 8.01 -12.99 11.88
C ILE A 223 9.41 -13.16 11.28
N ALA A 224 10.07 -12.07 10.92
CA ALA A 224 11.41 -12.10 10.37
C ALA A 224 12.46 -12.70 11.32
N ARG A 225 12.40 -12.31 12.60
CA ARG A 225 13.30 -12.85 13.64
C ARG A 225 13.12 -14.36 13.82
N ARG A 226 11.88 -14.84 13.94
CA ARG A 226 11.61 -16.28 14.10
C ARG A 226 12.02 -17.09 12.90
N GLY A 227 11.84 -16.57 11.70
CA GLY A 227 12.25 -17.23 10.47
C GLY A 227 13.71 -17.00 10.08
N ASN A 228 14.46 -16.23 10.85
CA ASN A 228 15.82 -15.74 10.49
C ASN A 228 15.87 -15.21 9.06
N ALA A 229 14.82 -14.50 8.64
CA ALA A 229 14.63 -13.98 7.28
C ALA A 229 15.06 -12.52 7.20
N GLN A 230 15.81 -12.16 6.16
CA GLN A 230 16.18 -10.76 5.92
C GLN A 230 14.96 -9.87 5.75
N VAL A 231 15.02 -8.63 6.25
CA VAL A 231 13.96 -7.65 6.08
C VAL A 231 14.30 -6.70 4.95
N VAL A 232 13.38 -6.52 4.01
CA VAL A 232 13.50 -5.55 2.92
C VAL A 232 12.38 -4.54 3.02
N ILE A 233 12.73 -3.29 3.30
CA ILE A 233 11.78 -2.18 3.28
C ILE A 233 11.69 -1.67 1.84
N TYR A 234 10.49 -1.57 1.31
CA TYR A 234 10.26 -1.03 -0.03
C TYR A 234 8.98 -0.21 -0.09
N ASP A 235 8.90 0.69 -1.03
CA ASP A 235 7.72 1.52 -1.28
C ASP A 235 7.56 1.81 -2.76
N THR A 236 6.34 2.22 -3.13
CA THR A 236 6.03 2.64 -4.49
C THR A 236 5.37 4.01 -4.44
N GLN A 237 6.09 5.02 -4.84
CA GLN A 237 5.58 6.39 -4.97
C GLN A 237 5.09 6.66 -6.41
N VAL A 238 4.38 7.76 -6.60
CA VAL A 238 3.93 8.22 -7.92
C VAL A 238 4.44 9.63 -8.18
N ASP A 239 5.13 9.81 -9.29
CA ASP A 239 5.30 11.13 -9.88
C ASP A 239 3.95 11.60 -10.46
N LEU A 240 3.27 12.47 -9.75
CA LEU A 240 1.94 12.96 -10.14
C LEU A 240 1.96 13.82 -11.43
N ALA A 241 3.14 14.31 -11.84
CA ALA A 241 3.27 15.02 -13.10
C ALA A 241 3.23 14.08 -14.32
N THR A 242 3.74 12.88 -14.23
CA THR A 242 3.81 11.92 -15.34
C THR A 242 2.96 10.67 -15.12
N GLY A 243 2.60 10.36 -13.87
CA GLY A 243 2.00 9.11 -13.45
C GLY A 243 2.98 7.93 -13.47
N ARG A 244 4.28 8.19 -13.57
CA ARG A 244 5.32 7.17 -13.45
C ARG A 244 5.41 6.72 -12.00
N ARG A 245 5.49 5.41 -11.77
CA ARG A 245 5.73 4.86 -10.43
C ARG A 245 7.23 4.83 -10.18
N VAL A 246 7.61 5.10 -8.95
CA VAL A 246 8.98 4.95 -8.47
C VAL A 246 8.97 3.90 -7.38
N LEU A 247 9.49 2.73 -7.68
CA LEU A 247 9.68 1.63 -6.72
C LEU A 247 11.06 1.75 -6.10
N SER A 248 11.11 2.07 -4.81
CA SER A 248 12.36 2.10 -4.04
C SER A 248 12.48 0.82 -3.23
N ILE A 249 13.63 0.13 -3.38
CA ILE A 249 13.94 -1.13 -2.69
C ILE A 249 15.16 -0.87 -1.82
N GLY A 250 14.97 -0.98 -0.51
CA GLY A 250 16.06 -0.83 0.47
C GLY A 250 17.03 -2.01 0.45
N ALA A 251 18.20 -1.80 1.03
CA ALA A 251 19.13 -2.89 1.28
C ALA A 251 18.51 -3.89 2.28
N PRO A 252 18.85 -5.19 2.17
CA PRO A 252 18.42 -6.19 3.15
C PRO A 252 18.97 -5.85 4.54
N LEU A 253 18.12 -5.94 5.55
CA LEU A 253 18.42 -5.67 6.95
C LEU A 253 18.42 -6.98 7.74
N ASP A 254 19.30 -7.06 8.76
CA ASP A 254 19.33 -8.18 9.71
C ASP A 254 18.03 -8.18 10.54
N PRO A 255 17.29 -9.30 10.60
CA PRO A 255 16.08 -9.39 11.43
C PRO A 255 16.36 -9.19 12.93
N ASN A 256 17.59 -9.42 13.38
CA ASN A 256 18.02 -9.28 14.77
C ASN A 256 18.55 -7.88 15.11
N ASP A 257 18.66 -6.98 14.13
CA ASP A 257 19.01 -5.59 14.39
C ASP A 257 17.99 -4.96 15.35
N GLN A 258 18.49 -4.43 16.47
CA GLN A 258 17.66 -3.74 17.47
C GLN A 258 17.06 -2.45 16.94
N ALA A 259 17.71 -1.80 15.98
CA ALA A 259 17.25 -0.58 15.33
C ALA A 259 16.24 -0.83 14.19
N LEU A 260 15.93 -2.08 13.85
CA LEU A 260 15.11 -2.43 12.68
C LEU A 260 13.74 -1.71 12.66
N LEU A 261 13.05 -1.67 13.79
CA LEU A 261 11.77 -0.95 13.88
C LEU A 261 11.93 0.56 13.73
N ALA A 262 13.05 1.12 14.20
CA ALA A 262 13.36 2.53 14.01
C ALA A 262 13.60 2.85 12.52
N HIS A 263 14.31 1.99 11.79
CA HIS A 263 14.47 2.13 10.33
C HIS A 263 13.13 2.08 9.58
N VAL A 264 12.22 1.19 10.02
CA VAL A 264 10.85 1.14 9.47
C VAL A 264 10.10 2.44 9.75
N ALA A 265 10.17 2.95 10.98
CA ALA A 265 9.50 4.20 11.36
C ALA A 265 10.08 5.41 10.61
N GLU A 266 11.40 5.50 10.48
CA GLU A 266 12.07 6.56 9.72
C GLU A 266 11.67 6.58 8.25
N ARG A 267 11.62 5.40 7.60
CA ARG A 267 11.15 5.33 6.22
C ARG A 267 9.69 5.72 6.09
N PHE A 268 8.84 5.29 7.01
CA PHE A 268 7.42 5.68 7.03
C PHE A 268 7.27 7.19 7.22
N GLU A 269 8.00 7.79 8.15
CA GLU A 269 8.00 9.25 8.35
C GLU A 269 8.44 10.01 7.09
N THR A 270 9.50 9.55 6.43
CA THR A 270 9.99 10.14 5.18
C THR A 270 8.88 10.14 4.12
N LEU A 271 8.17 9.03 3.93
CA LEU A 271 7.07 8.92 2.97
C LEU A 271 5.90 9.85 3.32
N LEU A 272 5.53 9.96 4.60
CA LEU A 272 4.49 10.86 5.06
C LEU A 272 4.82 12.34 4.80
N ARG A 273 6.11 12.71 4.91
CA ARG A 273 6.58 14.09 4.64
C ARG A 273 6.69 14.38 3.15
N GLU A 274 7.21 13.44 2.37
CA GLU A 274 7.41 13.63 0.92
C GLU A 274 6.09 13.65 0.15
N GLN A 275 5.14 12.75 0.48
CA GLN A 275 3.87 12.59 -0.21
C GLN A 275 2.70 12.41 0.77
N PRO A 276 2.37 13.40 1.59
CA PRO A 276 1.32 13.26 2.60
C PRO A 276 -0.05 12.90 2.01
N SER A 277 -0.37 13.37 0.82
CA SER A 277 -1.61 13.06 0.11
C SER A 277 -1.67 11.60 -0.41
N ALA A 278 -0.54 10.88 -0.45
CA ALA A 278 -0.50 9.50 -0.91
C ALA A 278 -0.83 8.47 0.18
N PHE A 279 -0.78 8.85 1.47
CA PHE A 279 -1.11 7.94 2.57
C PHE A 279 -2.63 7.73 2.67
N SER A 280 -3.05 6.49 2.49
CA SER A 280 -4.49 6.15 2.43
C SER A 280 -5.14 5.96 3.81
N LEU A 281 -4.35 5.80 4.87
CA LEU A 281 -4.84 5.48 6.22
C LEU A 281 -4.78 6.65 7.20
N TRP A 282 -4.79 7.90 6.73
CA TRP A 282 -4.83 9.08 7.62
C TRP A 282 -5.96 9.03 8.65
N SER A 283 -7.12 8.44 8.32
CA SER A 283 -8.23 8.28 9.26
C SER A 283 -7.88 7.48 10.51
N PHE A 284 -6.82 6.69 10.47
CA PHE A 284 -6.33 5.88 11.59
C PHE A 284 -5.06 6.45 12.24
N ALA A 285 -4.49 7.54 11.72
CA ALA A 285 -3.18 8.02 12.18
C ALA A 285 -3.17 8.42 13.65
N ASP A 286 -4.29 8.89 14.21
CA ASP A 286 -4.39 9.20 15.63
C ASP A 286 -4.10 7.98 16.53
N SER A 287 -4.34 6.77 16.03
CA SER A 287 -4.11 5.55 16.80
C SER A 287 -2.63 5.29 17.06
N TYR A 288 -1.74 5.75 16.17
CA TYR A 288 -0.29 5.60 16.38
C TYR A 288 0.22 6.42 17.58
N PHE A 289 -0.41 7.55 17.88
CA PHE A 289 0.04 8.51 18.88
C PHE A 289 -0.70 8.39 20.23
N ARG A 290 -1.54 7.37 20.38
CA ARG A 290 -2.14 7.01 21.66
C ARG A 290 -1.15 6.13 22.43
N VAL A 291 -0.33 6.76 23.24
CA VAL A 291 0.69 6.09 24.09
C VAL A 291 0.14 5.93 25.49
#